data_e77cf414e055529c5e22455e0eeabaf3
#
_entry.id   e77cf414e055529c5e22455e0eeabaf3
#
_cell.length_a   1.000
_cell.length_b   1.000
_cell.length_c   1.000
_cell.angle_alpha   90.00
_cell.angle_beta   90.00
_cell.angle_gamma   90.00
#
_symmetry.space_group_name_H-M   'P 1'
#
loop_
_entity.id
_entity.type
_entity.pdbx_description
1 polymer ?
#
loop_
_entity_poly.entity_id
_entity_poly.type
_entity_poly.pdbx_seq_one_letter_code
_entity_poly.pdbx_strand_id
1 'polypeptide(L)'
;ASFRISDLDVEAKLQKDGSMLVSEAVTYSIDEINGVYFDIDAKGYGGINSLQVFEDNGINENNEISFKKVDSANYEVTENDGVYRIKLYSKNYNNIRTFKFVYTLPDAIKVYDDVAQLNRKMVGQDWQKGIFTIKVTIEIPVSKDYDNSKILVFGHGPLTGEVDKIDNTVVYKLEDYYPGDFLEAHILMEPEIFSEFDKSKIIHVNMKQELLDMEARLANEANTERNRAIKIKKGMQILSNNPKTILGAEASIWAVLMYYIHIVFKRKNKSRNKEVKYLRDLPDDSSPALVGGIMTKNVNDNEILATIVDLIRKKVLTLETSDKKTIITLTGSTGLLSAQEKTI
;
A
#
# COMPACT_ATOMS: atom_id res chain seq x y z
N ALA A 1 -11.89 21.21 4.05
CA ALA A 1 -11.02 21.24 5.23
C ALA A 1 -9.60 20.84 4.82
N SER A 2 -8.63 21.69 5.07
CA SER A 2 -7.21 21.40 4.86
C SER A 2 -6.47 21.54 6.17
N PHE A 3 -5.82 20.45 6.60
CA PHE A 3 -5.03 20.40 7.83
C PHE A 3 -4.00 19.26 7.76
N ARG A 4 -2.99 19.34 8.61
CA ARG A 4 -2.04 18.28 8.92
C ARG A 4 -2.08 18.00 10.42
N ILE A 5 -1.72 16.78 10.82
CA ILE A 5 -1.60 16.40 12.23
C ILE A 5 -0.11 16.35 12.54
N SER A 6 0.33 17.25 13.42
CA SER A 6 1.74 17.30 13.82
C SER A 6 2.02 16.33 14.95
N ASP A 7 1.15 16.28 15.97
CA ASP A 7 1.43 15.50 17.17
C ASP A 7 0.18 14.81 17.69
N LEU A 8 0.37 13.61 18.21
CA LEU A 8 -0.59 12.89 19.04
C LEU A 8 0.12 12.49 20.34
N ASP A 9 -0.28 13.10 21.44
CA ASP A 9 0.22 12.76 22.77
C ASP A 9 -0.89 12.05 23.56
N VAL A 10 -0.62 10.80 23.92
CA VAL A 10 -1.55 9.94 24.66
C VAL A 10 -0.97 9.69 26.05
N GLU A 11 -1.70 10.10 27.07
CA GLU A 11 -1.41 9.77 28.46
C GLU A 11 -2.47 8.79 28.97
N ALA A 12 -2.05 7.65 29.46
CA ALA A 12 -2.92 6.61 30.00
C ALA A 12 -2.50 6.27 31.43
N LYS A 13 -3.46 6.20 32.33
CA LYS A 13 -3.23 5.81 33.74
C LYS A 13 -4.06 4.59 34.06
N LEU A 14 -3.39 3.46 34.32
CA LEU A 14 -4.05 2.26 34.80
C LEU A 14 -4.48 2.46 36.24
N GLN A 15 -5.68 1.96 36.57
CA GLN A 15 -6.24 2.01 37.92
C GLN A 15 -6.22 0.61 38.56
N LYS A 16 -6.24 0.52 39.87
CA LYS A 16 -6.23 -0.75 40.59
C LYS A 16 -7.46 -1.63 40.37
N ASP A 17 -8.54 -1.05 39.86
CA ASP A 17 -9.77 -1.73 39.47
C ASP A 17 -9.73 -2.30 38.03
N GLY A 18 -8.62 -2.09 37.32
CA GLY A 18 -8.44 -2.54 35.93
C GLY A 18 -8.98 -1.58 34.89
N SER A 19 -9.54 -0.45 35.29
CA SER A 19 -9.89 0.63 34.37
C SER A 19 -8.66 1.43 33.95
N MET A 20 -8.80 2.22 32.86
CA MET A 20 -7.73 3.07 32.35
C MET A 20 -8.30 4.46 32.05
N LEU A 21 -7.76 5.47 32.72
CA LEU A 21 -8.00 6.87 32.38
C LEU A 21 -7.08 7.25 31.23
N VAL A 22 -7.67 7.72 30.13
CA VAL A 22 -6.96 8.09 28.90
C VAL A 22 -7.14 9.57 28.62
N SER A 23 -6.07 10.25 28.23
CA SER A 23 -6.05 11.62 27.75
C SER A 23 -5.33 11.64 26.40
N GLU A 24 -6.00 11.99 25.32
CA GLU A 24 -5.45 12.07 23.99
C GLU A 24 -5.45 13.51 23.50
N ALA A 25 -4.27 14.10 23.30
CA ALA A 25 -4.11 15.44 22.79
C ALA A 25 -3.60 15.39 21.34
N VAL A 26 -4.40 15.92 20.42
CA VAL A 26 -4.10 15.94 18.98
C VAL A 26 -3.82 17.37 18.56
N THR A 27 -2.64 17.62 18.01
CA THR A 27 -2.23 18.93 17.50
C THR A 27 -2.35 18.98 15.99
N TYR A 28 -3.09 19.97 15.53
CA TYR A 28 -3.38 20.22 14.13
C TYR A 28 -2.69 21.50 13.65
N SER A 29 -2.03 21.41 12.51
CA SER A 29 -1.65 22.59 11.70
C SER A 29 -2.75 22.79 10.68
N ILE A 30 -3.51 23.87 10.83
CA ILE A 30 -4.80 24.10 10.16
C ILE A 30 -4.65 25.21 9.14
N ASP A 31 -5.07 24.95 7.89
CA ASP A 31 -5.34 26.01 6.91
C ASP A 31 -6.78 26.49 7.08
N GLU A 32 -7.77 25.59 7.03
CA GLU A 32 -9.18 25.90 7.26
C GLU A 32 -9.98 24.67 7.70
N ILE A 33 -10.65 24.75 8.86
CA ILE A 33 -11.60 23.74 9.36
C ILE A 33 -12.85 24.39 9.97
N ASN A 34 -13.95 23.64 9.98
CA ASN A 34 -15.18 23.98 10.74
C ASN A 34 -15.31 23.13 12.02
N GLY A 35 -14.46 22.14 12.19
CA GLY A 35 -14.44 21.23 13.33
C GLY A 35 -13.60 20.01 13.03
N VAL A 36 -13.47 19.13 14.02
CA VAL A 36 -12.72 17.88 13.92
C VAL A 36 -13.60 16.70 14.31
N TYR A 37 -13.30 15.55 13.73
CA TYR A 37 -13.81 14.25 14.17
C TYR A 37 -12.71 13.52 14.92
N PHE A 38 -13.09 12.89 16.02
CA PHE A 38 -12.20 12.05 16.81
C PHE A 38 -12.93 10.76 17.19
N ASP A 39 -12.35 9.63 16.87
CA ASP A 39 -12.93 8.31 17.09
C ASP A 39 -12.21 7.61 18.25
N ILE A 40 -12.97 7.14 19.23
CA ILE A 40 -12.46 6.30 20.32
C ILE A 40 -12.99 4.88 20.11
N ASP A 41 -12.09 3.95 19.82
CA ASP A 41 -12.42 2.53 19.79
C ASP A 41 -12.40 1.98 21.23
N ALA A 42 -13.60 1.70 21.74
CA ALA A 42 -13.82 1.11 23.05
C ALA A 42 -14.41 -0.31 22.96
N LYS A 43 -14.34 -0.93 21.80
CA LYS A 43 -14.84 -2.28 21.56
C LYS A 43 -14.08 -3.31 22.42
N GLY A 44 -14.80 -4.01 23.26
CA GLY A 44 -14.23 -4.99 24.20
C GLY A 44 -13.67 -4.40 25.50
N TYR A 45 -13.82 -3.07 25.71
CA TYR A 45 -13.35 -2.38 26.92
C TYR A 45 -14.49 -1.87 27.82
N GLY A 46 -15.72 -2.36 27.61
CA GLY A 46 -16.89 -1.96 28.39
C GLY A 46 -17.44 -0.58 28.06
N GLY A 47 -17.08 -0.02 26.87
CA GLY A 47 -17.44 1.33 26.46
C GLY A 47 -16.51 2.40 27.06
N ILE A 48 -17.00 3.66 27.09
CA ILE A 48 -16.28 4.77 27.72
C ILE A 48 -17.13 5.43 28.81
N ASN A 49 -16.45 5.90 29.85
CA ASN A 49 -17.06 6.71 30.91
C ASN A 49 -16.41 8.08 30.98
N SER A 50 -17.15 9.07 31.51
CA SER A 50 -16.64 10.39 31.92
C SER A 50 -15.93 11.16 30.79
N LEU A 51 -16.45 11.08 29.55
CA LEU A 51 -15.89 11.83 28.42
C LEU A 51 -15.88 13.32 28.67
N GLN A 52 -14.73 13.95 28.50
CA GLN A 52 -14.52 15.39 28.53
C GLN A 52 -13.70 15.81 27.33
N VAL A 53 -14.07 16.94 26.72
CA VAL A 53 -13.38 17.51 25.57
C VAL A 53 -12.79 18.85 25.97
N PHE A 54 -11.57 19.10 25.54
CA PHE A 54 -10.84 20.34 25.80
C PHE A 54 -10.26 20.90 24.51
N GLU A 55 -10.09 22.22 24.49
CA GLU A 55 -9.31 22.94 23.47
C GLU A 55 -8.17 23.70 24.12
N ASP A 56 -7.10 23.93 23.39
CA ASP A 56 -5.99 24.75 23.86
C ASP A 56 -6.42 26.18 24.11
N ASN A 57 -5.88 26.79 25.16
CA ASN A 57 -6.14 28.15 25.61
C ASN A 57 -4.83 28.94 25.81
N GLY A 58 -3.87 28.75 24.89
CA GLY A 58 -2.54 29.35 24.95
C GLY A 58 -1.54 28.55 25.76
N ILE A 59 -0.40 29.17 26.02
CA ILE A 59 0.76 28.55 26.73
C ILE A 59 0.79 29.17 28.14
N ASN A 60 0.96 28.33 29.15
CA ASN A 60 1.08 28.75 30.55
C ASN A 60 2.49 29.26 30.87
N GLU A 61 2.69 29.77 32.11
CA GLU A 61 3.99 30.28 32.58
C GLU A 61 5.14 29.24 32.56
N ASN A 62 4.80 27.95 32.56
CA ASN A 62 5.76 26.83 32.49
C ASN A 62 6.06 26.41 31.02
N ASN A 63 5.61 27.17 30.05
CA ASN A 63 5.73 26.86 28.62
C ASN A 63 4.98 25.59 28.19
N GLU A 64 3.91 25.23 28.90
CA GLU A 64 3.03 24.10 28.60
C GLU A 64 1.72 24.59 27.98
N ILE A 65 1.09 23.78 27.16
CA ILE A 65 -0.23 24.08 26.59
C ILE A 65 -1.27 24.06 27.72
N SER A 66 -1.93 25.17 27.94
CA SER A 66 -3.10 25.23 28.84
C SER A 66 -4.35 24.79 28.08
N PHE A 67 -5.30 24.21 28.80
CA PHE A 67 -6.52 23.68 28.19
C PHE A 67 -7.76 24.27 28.86
N LYS A 68 -8.75 24.59 28.04
CA LYS A 68 -10.08 25.00 28.45
C LYS A 68 -11.08 23.90 28.10
N LYS A 69 -11.94 23.54 29.05
CA LYS A 69 -13.03 22.58 28.79
C LYS A 69 -14.03 23.16 27.78
N VAL A 70 -14.36 22.36 26.78
CA VAL A 70 -15.37 22.68 25.76
C VAL A 70 -16.75 22.42 26.35
N ASP A 71 -17.68 23.36 26.11
CA ASP A 71 -19.08 23.15 26.47
C ASP A 71 -19.69 22.01 25.64
N SER A 72 -20.54 21.21 26.29
CA SER A 72 -21.21 20.08 25.64
C SER A 72 -22.10 20.47 24.45
N ALA A 73 -22.52 21.72 24.37
CA ALA A 73 -23.25 22.24 23.21
C ALA A 73 -22.40 22.38 21.95
N ASN A 74 -21.08 22.35 22.09
CA ASN A 74 -20.12 22.50 20.97
C ASN A 74 -19.58 21.18 20.43
N TYR A 75 -20.06 20.04 20.91
CA TYR A 75 -19.69 18.72 20.32
C TYR A 75 -20.85 17.74 20.41
N GLU A 76 -20.85 16.78 19.50
CA GLU A 76 -21.79 15.67 19.47
C GLU A 76 -21.01 14.35 19.62
N VAL A 77 -21.63 13.37 20.28
CA VAL A 77 -21.07 12.01 20.42
C VAL A 77 -22.07 11.02 19.84
N THR A 78 -21.60 10.20 18.93
CA THR A 78 -22.36 9.07 18.41
C THR A 78 -21.59 7.78 18.67
N GLU A 79 -22.30 6.72 19.05
CA GLU A 79 -21.73 5.39 19.27
C GLU A 79 -22.26 4.43 18.24
N ASN A 80 -21.35 3.64 17.66
CA ASN A 80 -21.67 2.58 16.73
C ASN A 80 -20.69 1.41 16.91
N ASP A 81 -21.21 0.23 17.29
CA ASP A 81 -20.42 -1.00 17.49
C ASP A 81 -19.19 -0.81 18.40
N GLY A 82 -19.35 -0.04 19.49
CA GLY A 82 -18.26 0.23 20.45
C GLY A 82 -17.27 1.32 20.03
N VAL A 83 -17.48 1.96 18.90
CA VAL A 83 -16.70 3.12 18.46
C VAL A 83 -17.49 4.40 18.76
N TYR A 84 -16.89 5.27 19.54
CA TYR A 84 -17.45 6.58 19.91
C TYR A 84 -16.86 7.65 19.02
N ARG A 85 -17.70 8.20 18.13
CA ARG A 85 -17.31 9.33 17.27
C ARG A 85 -17.70 10.65 17.91
N ILE A 86 -16.72 11.47 18.19
CA ILE A 86 -16.87 12.82 18.70
C ILE A 86 -16.74 13.77 17.52
N LYS A 87 -17.77 14.58 17.28
CA LYS A 87 -17.75 15.67 16.32
C LYS A 87 -17.68 16.98 17.08
N LEU A 88 -16.50 17.59 17.09
CA LEU A 88 -16.24 18.85 17.75
C LEU A 88 -16.38 20.00 16.75
N TYR A 89 -17.26 20.96 17.06
CA TYR A 89 -17.48 22.17 16.28
C TYR A 89 -16.49 23.24 16.71
N SER A 90 -15.48 23.51 15.90
CA SER A 90 -14.45 24.52 16.16
C SER A 90 -13.96 25.10 14.84
N LYS A 91 -14.40 26.32 14.53
CA LYS A 91 -14.00 27.02 13.30
C LYS A 91 -12.62 27.64 13.49
N ASN A 92 -11.65 27.22 12.70
CA ASN A 92 -10.29 27.69 12.77
C ASN A 92 -9.72 27.94 11.37
N TYR A 93 -8.81 28.93 11.29
CA TYR A 93 -8.18 29.35 10.03
C TYR A 93 -6.75 29.79 10.27
N ASN A 94 -5.81 29.26 9.47
CA ASN A 94 -4.37 29.57 9.49
C ASN A 94 -3.76 29.59 10.90
N ASN A 95 -3.96 28.53 11.68
CA ASN A 95 -3.41 28.42 13.03
C ASN A 95 -3.02 26.98 13.39
N ILE A 96 -2.39 26.85 14.56
CA ILE A 96 -2.12 25.58 15.21
C ILE A 96 -3.10 25.46 16.37
N ARG A 97 -3.78 24.33 16.49
CA ARG A 97 -4.73 24.04 17.56
C ARG A 97 -4.52 22.64 18.09
N THR A 98 -4.64 22.51 19.41
CA THR A 98 -4.61 21.21 20.09
C THR A 98 -5.97 20.95 20.73
N PHE A 99 -6.56 19.81 20.38
CA PHE A 99 -7.79 19.32 21.03
C PHE A 99 -7.43 18.11 21.89
N LYS A 100 -8.02 18.05 23.09
CA LYS A 100 -7.75 16.97 24.05
C LYS A 100 -9.05 16.28 24.45
N PHE A 101 -9.03 14.96 24.39
CA PHE A 101 -10.14 14.08 24.73
C PHE A 101 -9.75 13.23 25.94
N VAL A 102 -10.52 13.33 27.01
CA VAL A 102 -10.28 12.60 28.26
C VAL A 102 -11.46 11.68 28.53
N TYR A 103 -11.19 10.42 28.78
CA TYR A 103 -12.22 9.42 29.02
C TYR A 103 -11.66 8.25 29.84
N THR A 104 -12.53 7.41 30.38
CA THR A 104 -12.16 6.18 31.09
C THR A 104 -12.66 4.95 30.33
N LEU A 105 -11.79 3.97 30.14
CA LEU A 105 -12.10 2.63 29.68
C LEU A 105 -12.27 1.72 30.90
N PRO A 106 -13.48 1.21 31.20
CA PRO A 106 -13.72 0.46 32.44
C PRO A 106 -13.05 -0.91 32.47
N ASP A 107 -12.95 -1.60 31.36
CA ASP A 107 -12.42 -2.96 31.27
C ASP A 107 -11.11 -2.99 30.43
N ALA A 108 -10.12 -2.14 30.80
CA ALA A 108 -8.87 -2.05 30.04
C ALA A 108 -7.92 -3.22 30.30
N ILE A 109 -8.00 -3.84 31.48
CA ILE A 109 -7.12 -4.94 31.91
C ILE A 109 -7.90 -6.24 31.89
N LYS A 110 -7.27 -7.30 31.39
CA LYS A 110 -7.70 -8.69 31.60
C LYS A 110 -6.85 -9.31 32.68
N VAL A 111 -7.48 -9.90 33.69
CA VAL A 111 -6.80 -10.56 34.80
C VAL A 111 -7.02 -12.06 34.68
N TYR A 112 -5.91 -12.80 34.64
CA TYR A 112 -5.83 -14.26 34.66
C TYR A 112 -5.27 -14.74 36.01
N ASP A 113 -5.21 -16.05 36.24
CA ASP A 113 -4.71 -16.60 37.52
C ASP A 113 -3.21 -16.27 37.77
N ASP A 114 -2.42 -16.13 36.71
CA ASP A 114 -0.96 -15.94 36.81
C ASP A 114 -0.43 -14.66 36.13
N VAL A 115 -1.30 -13.86 35.49
CA VAL A 115 -0.89 -12.63 34.81
C VAL A 115 -2.07 -11.68 34.64
N ALA A 116 -1.80 -10.37 34.71
CA ALA A 116 -2.68 -9.30 34.25
C ALA A 116 -2.14 -8.74 32.94
N GLN A 117 -3.03 -8.48 31.99
CA GLN A 117 -2.69 -8.07 30.63
C GLN A 117 -3.38 -6.78 30.24
N LEU A 118 -2.59 -5.79 29.84
CA LEU A 118 -3.04 -4.71 28.95
C LEU A 118 -2.68 -5.11 27.51
N ASN A 119 -3.64 -5.19 26.63
CA ASN A 119 -3.41 -5.36 25.19
C ASN A 119 -4.34 -4.41 24.44
N ARG A 120 -3.78 -3.30 23.95
CA ARG A 120 -4.57 -2.26 23.31
C ARG A 120 -3.81 -1.56 22.18
N LYS A 121 -4.46 -1.36 21.05
CA LYS A 121 -4.03 -0.39 20.06
C LYS A 121 -4.24 1.01 20.63
N MET A 122 -3.16 1.60 21.13
CA MET A 122 -3.18 2.98 21.64
C MET A 122 -3.37 3.99 20.52
N VAL A 123 -2.92 3.65 19.30
CA VAL A 123 -3.21 4.37 18.07
C VAL A 123 -3.76 3.38 17.05
N GLY A 124 -5.00 3.58 16.62
CA GLY A 124 -5.70 2.73 15.67
C GLY A 124 -5.26 2.94 14.23
N GLN A 125 -5.77 2.11 13.32
CA GLN A 125 -5.46 2.13 11.89
C GLN A 125 -6.32 3.11 11.08
N ASP A 126 -7.37 3.66 11.68
CA ASP A 126 -8.44 4.37 10.96
C ASP A 126 -8.16 5.87 10.75
N TRP A 127 -6.96 6.33 11.16
CA TRP A 127 -6.53 7.70 10.89
C TRP A 127 -6.38 7.91 9.39
N GLN A 128 -7.13 8.87 8.85
CA GLN A 128 -7.12 9.17 7.42
C GLN A 128 -5.93 10.01 6.97
N LYS A 129 -5.16 10.54 7.90
CA LYS A 129 -3.96 11.34 7.64
C LYS A 129 -2.80 10.83 8.46
N GLY A 130 -1.59 11.04 7.92
CA GLY A 130 -0.36 10.79 8.66
C GLY A 130 -0.23 11.70 9.88
N ILE A 131 0.49 11.23 10.89
CA ILE A 131 0.81 11.95 12.11
C ILE A 131 2.33 12.01 12.21
N PHE A 132 2.88 13.20 12.39
CA PHE A 132 4.33 13.37 12.34
C PHE A 132 5.00 12.78 13.59
N THR A 133 4.47 13.08 14.80
CA THR A 133 5.00 12.54 16.07
C THR A 133 3.89 11.93 16.91
N ILE A 134 4.11 10.72 17.39
CA ILE A 134 3.23 10.05 18.35
C ILE A 134 4.04 9.72 19.60
N LYS A 135 3.47 10.07 20.75
CA LYS A 135 3.98 9.67 22.07
C LYS A 135 2.83 9.10 22.87
N VAL A 136 3.03 7.91 23.41
CA VAL A 136 2.09 7.25 24.33
C VAL A 136 2.79 6.98 25.63
N THR A 137 2.24 7.51 26.71
CA THR A 137 2.77 7.33 28.07
C THR A 137 1.74 6.55 28.89
N ILE A 138 2.13 5.40 29.44
CA ILE A 138 1.25 4.55 30.25
C ILE A 138 1.83 4.46 31.67
N GLU A 139 1.06 4.94 32.64
CA GLU A 139 1.40 4.87 34.06
C GLU A 139 0.74 3.63 34.68
N ILE A 140 1.53 2.81 35.36
CA ILE A 140 1.11 1.57 36.03
C ILE A 140 0.90 1.89 37.52
N PRO A 141 -0.16 1.40 38.20
CA PRO A 141 -0.54 1.78 39.54
C PRO A 141 0.31 1.03 40.61
N VAL A 142 1.64 1.13 40.53
CA VAL A 142 2.59 0.56 41.47
C VAL A 142 3.42 1.66 42.15
N SER A 143 3.99 1.34 43.29
CA SER A 143 4.91 2.24 44.00
C SER A 143 6.23 2.35 43.22
N LYS A 144 7.00 3.41 43.51
CA LYS A 144 8.34 3.60 42.90
C LYS A 144 9.33 2.52 43.26
N ASP A 145 9.12 1.85 44.44
CA ASP A 145 9.98 0.75 44.92
C ASP A 145 9.55 -0.62 44.38
N TYR A 146 8.57 -0.66 43.49
CA TYR A 146 8.11 -1.91 42.86
C TYR A 146 9.21 -2.51 41.97
N ASP A 147 9.35 -3.83 42.02
CA ASP A 147 10.30 -4.54 41.16
C ASP A 147 9.84 -4.51 39.70
N ASN A 148 10.35 -3.53 38.95
CA ASN A 148 10.01 -3.32 37.54
C ASN A 148 10.38 -4.47 36.60
N SER A 149 11.21 -5.44 37.04
CA SER A 149 11.51 -6.65 36.26
C SER A 149 10.28 -7.54 36.04
N LYS A 150 9.28 -7.40 36.90
CA LYS A 150 8.01 -8.14 36.86
C LYS A 150 6.99 -7.53 35.86
N ILE A 151 7.26 -6.33 35.34
CA ILE A 151 6.49 -5.69 34.31
C ILE A 151 7.16 -5.95 32.96
N LEU A 152 6.53 -6.76 32.13
CA LEU A 152 7.03 -7.11 30.80
C LEU A 152 6.30 -6.27 29.74
N VAL A 153 7.07 -5.58 28.92
CA VAL A 153 6.55 -4.59 28.00
C VAL A 153 6.89 -4.98 26.56
N PHE A 154 5.87 -4.98 25.71
CA PHE A 154 5.98 -5.24 24.30
C PHE A 154 5.26 -4.14 23.53
N GLY A 155 5.66 -3.92 22.28
CA GLY A 155 5.04 -2.95 21.37
C GLY A 155 4.93 -3.54 20.00
N HIS A 156 3.76 -3.36 19.36
CA HIS A 156 3.51 -3.79 17.99
C HIS A 156 3.14 -2.61 17.14
N GLY A 157 3.66 -2.57 15.92
CA GLY A 157 3.46 -1.51 14.96
C GLY A 157 4.62 -1.37 13.99
N PRO A 158 4.85 -0.19 13.41
CA PRO A 158 5.98 0.07 12.54
C PRO A 158 7.33 -0.24 13.21
N LEU A 159 8.26 -0.80 12.44
CA LEU A 159 9.60 -1.19 12.95
C LEU A 159 10.46 -0.01 13.45
N THR A 160 10.04 1.21 13.16
CA THR A 160 10.66 2.46 13.64
C THR A 160 10.18 2.88 15.03
N GLY A 161 9.13 2.22 15.54
CA GLY A 161 8.63 2.49 16.90
C GLY A 161 9.66 2.14 17.97
N GLU A 162 9.69 2.95 19.01
CA GLU A 162 10.55 2.79 20.19
C GLU A 162 9.69 2.58 21.43
N VAL A 163 10.17 1.79 22.38
CA VAL A 163 9.54 1.62 23.68
C VAL A 163 10.58 1.71 24.78
N ASP A 164 10.31 2.54 25.78
CA ASP A 164 11.12 2.73 26.98
C ASP A 164 10.28 2.44 28.23
N LYS A 165 10.89 1.87 29.24
CA LYS A 165 10.30 1.68 30.57
C LYS A 165 11.14 2.39 31.60
N ILE A 166 10.54 3.36 32.29
CA ILE A 166 11.19 4.17 33.33
C ILE A 166 10.30 4.13 34.59
N ASP A 167 10.79 3.56 35.64
CA ASP A 167 10.02 3.35 36.87
C ASP A 167 8.67 2.64 36.60
N ASN A 168 7.55 3.23 37.02
CA ASN A 168 6.21 2.74 36.79
C ASN A 168 5.58 3.24 35.48
N THR A 169 6.39 3.80 34.58
CA THR A 169 5.91 4.43 33.35
C THR A 169 6.50 3.74 32.12
N VAL A 170 5.64 3.45 31.16
CA VAL A 170 6.04 2.93 29.84
C VAL A 170 5.77 4.01 28.80
N VAL A 171 6.76 4.29 27.97
CA VAL A 171 6.67 5.31 26.91
C VAL A 171 6.91 4.66 25.57
N TYR A 172 5.94 4.77 24.69
CA TYR A 172 6.06 4.40 23.28
C TYR A 172 6.20 5.67 22.45
N LYS A 173 7.07 5.63 21.45
CA LYS A 173 7.29 6.72 20.50
C LYS A 173 7.24 6.19 19.07
N LEU A 174 6.63 6.95 18.18
CA LEU A 174 6.62 6.66 16.77
C LEU A 174 6.67 7.97 16.00
N GLU A 175 7.60 8.07 15.05
CA GLU A 175 7.67 9.14 14.09
C GLU A 175 7.12 8.67 12.74
N ASP A 176 6.56 9.61 11.99
CA ASP A 176 6.03 9.36 10.63
C ASP A 176 5.02 8.20 10.56
N TYR A 177 3.95 8.30 11.35
CA TYR A 177 2.79 7.41 11.22
C TYR A 177 2.09 7.62 9.87
N TYR A 178 1.85 6.54 9.14
CA TYR A 178 1.08 6.55 7.89
C TYR A 178 -0.30 5.93 8.08
N PRO A 179 -1.34 6.38 7.32
CA PRO A 179 -2.65 5.76 7.36
C PRO A 179 -2.59 4.25 7.14
N GLY A 180 -3.21 3.51 8.05
CA GLY A 180 -3.15 2.05 8.08
C GLY A 180 -2.11 1.46 9.03
N ASP A 181 -1.16 2.26 9.54
CA ASP A 181 -0.30 1.86 10.65
C ASP A 181 -1.11 1.77 11.96
N PHE A 182 -0.52 1.20 12.98
CA PHE A 182 -1.05 1.19 14.33
C PHE A 182 0.09 1.18 15.35
N LEU A 183 -0.22 1.57 16.58
CA LEU A 183 0.67 1.40 17.72
C LEU A 183 -0.07 0.67 18.82
N GLU A 184 0.32 -0.58 19.10
CA GLU A 184 -0.29 -1.41 20.12
C GLU A 184 0.67 -1.56 21.30
N ALA A 185 0.15 -1.28 22.49
CA ALA A 185 0.81 -1.56 23.76
C ALA A 185 0.35 -2.92 24.28
N HIS A 186 1.29 -3.81 24.53
CA HIS A 186 1.05 -5.06 25.22
C HIS A 186 1.95 -5.14 26.45
N ILE A 187 1.31 -5.14 27.64
CA ILE A 187 2.01 -5.12 28.93
C ILE A 187 1.49 -6.26 29.79
N LEU A 188 2.40 -7.08 30.28
CA LEU A 188 2.11 -8.17 31.22
C LEU A 188 2.60 -7.79 32.62
N MET A 189 1.74 -7.96 33.60
CA MET A 189 1.93 -7.50 34.97
C MET A 189 1.50 -8.60 35.96
N GLU A 190 1.89 -8.46 37.22
CA GLU A 190 1.35 -9.34 38.27
C GLU A 190 -0.12 -9.01 38.57
N PRO A 191 -1.01 -10.00 38.72
CA PRO A 191 -2.43 -9.79 39.03
C PRO A 191 -2.68 -8.96 40.28
N GLU A 192 -1.80 -9.09 41.27
CA GLU A 192 -1.86 -8.43 42.58
C GLU A 192 -1.80 -6.91 42.51
N ILE A 193 -1.28 -6.35 41.40
CA ILE A 193 -1.28 -4.92 41.14
C ILE A 193 -2.71 -4.39 41.11
N PHE A 194 -3.65 -5.18 40.60
CA PHE A 194 -5.04 -4.83 40.44
C PHE A 194 -5.88 -5.28 41.63
N SER A 195 -5.53 -4.79 42.82
CA SER A 195 -6.12 -5.19 44.09
C SER A 195 -7.61 -4.87 44.26
N GLU A 196 -8.14 -3.93 43.44
CA GLU A 196 -9.54 -3.49 43.44
C GLU A 196 -10.33 -4.08 42.27
N PHE A 197 -9.71 -4.99 41.49
CA PHE A 197 -10.33 -5.62 40.33
C PHE A 197 -11.51 -6.51 40.78
N ASP A 198 -12.58 -6.48 39.99
CA ASP A 198 -13.75 -7.31 40.24
C ASP A 198 -13.40 -8.80 40.07
N LYS A 199 -13.38 -9.52 41.16
CA LYS A 199 -13.00 -10.93 41.22
C LYS A 199 -13.89 -11.83 40.32
N SER A 200 -15.12 -11.42 40.07
CA SER A 200 -16.05 -12.16 39.18
C SER A 200 -15.63 -12.11 37.71
N LYS A 201 -14.78 -11.16 37.34
CA LYS A 201 -14.23 -10.97 35.99
C LYS A 201 -12.88 -11.67 35.80
N ILE A 202 -12.32 -12.28 36.83
CA ILE A 202 -11.05 -13.01 36.71
C ILE A 202 -11.25 -14.24 35.81
N ILE A 203 -10.36 -14.39 34.84
CA ILE A 203 -10.37 -15.52 33.92
C ILE A 203 -9.47 -16.61 34.54
N HIS A 204 -10.10 -17.67 35.07
CA HIS A 204 -9.41 -18.77 35.81
C HIS A 204 -8.66 -19.70 34.84
N VAL A 205 -7.58 -19.19 34.26
CA VAL A 205 -6.64 -19.90 33.39
C VAL A 205 -5.23 -19.32 33.63
N ASN A 206 -4.21 -20.15 33.55
CA ASN A 206 -2.82 -19.69 33.47
C ASN A 206 -2.47 -19.33 32.05
N MET A 207 -2.22 -18.06 31.79
CA MET A 207 -1.97 -17.51 30.42
C MET A 207 -0.56 -16.96 30.21
N LYS A 208 0.21 -16.76 31.29
CA LYS A 208 1.50 -16.06 31.20
C LYS A 208 2.44 -16.69 30.18
N GLN A 209 2.61 -18.00 30.22
CA GLN A 209 3.54 -18.69 29.33
C GLN A 209 3.08 -18.62 27.88
N GLU A 210 1.80 -18.79 27.61
CA GLU A 210 1.25 -18.70 26.25
C GLU A 210 1.43 -17.30 25.65
N LEU A 211 1.20 -16.25 26.46
CA LEU A 211 1.41 -14.86 26.03
C LEU A 211 2.90 -14.59 25.75
N LEU A 212 3.81 -15.11 26.57
CA LEU A 212 5.26 -14.97 26.33
C LEU A 212 5.71 -15.71 25.07
N ASP A 213 5.19 -16.92 24.83
CA ASP A 213 5.51 -17.69 23.61
C ASP A 213 4.97 -16.98 22.35
N MET A 214 3.79 -16.35 22.44
CA MET A 214 3.23 -15.52 21.39
C MET A 214 4.16 -14.34 21.10
N GLU A 215 4.59 -13.60 22.12
CA GLU A 215 5.49 -12.44 21.97
C GLU A 215 6.85 -12.84 21.39
N ALA A 216 7.42 -13.95 21.84
CA ALA A 216 8.66 -14.47 21.28
C ALA A 216 8.55 -14.80 19.79
N ARG A 217 7.41 -15.34 19.36
CA ARG A 217 7.14 -15.61 17.95
C ARG A 217 7.02 -14.32 17.13
N LEU A 218 6.22 -13.34 17.60
CA LEU A 218 6.07 -12.04 16.95
C LEU A 218 7.40 -11.29 16.85
N ALA A 219 8.22 -11.32 17.89
CA ALA A 219 9.55 -10.72 17.88
C ALA A 219 10.49 -11.38 16.84
N ASN A 220 10.42 -12.70 16.68
CA ASN A 220 11.19 -13.42 15.66
C ASN A 220 10.74 -13.07 14.23
N GLU A 221 9.43 -12.94 14.00
CA GLU A 221 8.87 -12.50 12.72
C GLU A 221 9.33 -11.07 12.38
N ALA A 222 9.18 -10.13 13.33
CA ALA A 222 9.62 -8.73 13.16
C ALA A 222 11.13 -8.63 12.90
N ASN A 223 11.96 -9.40 13.61
CA ASN A 223 13.41 -9.44 13.39
C ASN A 223 13.76 -10.00 12.00
N THR A 224 13.01 -10.98 11.52
CA THR A 224 13.19 -11.56 10.17
C THR A 224 12.87 -10.51 9.10
N GLU A 225 11.78 -9.77 9.26
CA GLU A 225 11.40 -8.68 8.35
C GLU A 225 12.41 -7.54 8.37
N ARG A 226 12.87 -7.13 9.55
CA ARG A 226 13.92 -6.11 9.72
C ARG A 226 15.20 -6.54 9.00
N ASN A 227 15.62 -7.78 9.15
CA ASN A 227 16.81 -8.31 8.50
C ASN A 227 16.65 -8.36 6.96
N ARG A 228 15.44 -8.68 6.46
CA ARG A 228 15.13 -8.60 5.03
C ARG A 228 15.21 -7.17 4.52
N ALA A 229 14.60 -6.22 5.23
CA ALA A 229 14.63 -4.80 4.86
C ALA A 229 16.06 -4.25 4.81
N ILE A 230 16.90 -4.59 5.80
CA ILE A 230 18.33 -4.21 5.84
C ILE A 230 19.07 -4.82 4.63
N LYS A 231 18.85 -6.09 4.30
CA LYS A 231 19.47 -6.73 3.13
C LYS A 231 19.08 -6.06 1.81
N ILE A 232 17.79 -5.74 1.65
CA ILE A 232 17.28 -5.03 0.48
C ILE A 232 17.90 -3.64 0.38
N LYS A 233 17.91 -2.88 1.48
CA LYS A 233 18.51 -1.53 1.54
C LYS A 233 20.00 -1.57 1.19
N LYS A 234 20.76 -2.52 1.75
CA LYS A 234 22.18 -2.72 1.40
C LYS A 234 22.35 -3.10 -0.07
N GLY A 235 21.50 -3.99 -0.61
CA GLY A 235 21.50 -4.34 -2.02
C GLY A 235 21.24 -3.16 -2.94
N MET A 236 20.23 -2.34 -2.62
CA MET A 236 19.93 -1.11 -3.36
C MET A 236 21.07 -0.08 -3.27
N GLN A 237 21.70 0.05 -2.11
CA GLN A 237 22.83 0.96 -1.93
C GLN A 237 24.07 0.54 -2.73
N ILE A 238 24.33 -0.78 -2.82
CA ILE A 238 25.41 -1.32 -3.69
C ILE A 238 25.10 -1.04 -5.16
N LEU A 239 23.84 -1.22 -5.57
CA LEU A 239 23.38 -0.92 -6.93
C LEU A 239 23.49 0.58 -7.24
N SER A 240 23.01 1.45 -6.35
CA SER A 240 23.04 2.91 -6.56
C SER A 240 24.48 3.47 -6.62
N ASN A 241 25.38 2.90 -5.85
CA ASN A 241 26.79 3.32 -5.83
C ASN A 241 27.60 2.81 -7.04
N ASN A 242 27.04 1.86 -7.82
CA ASN A 242 27.69 1.29 -9.00
C ASN A 242 26.76 1.33 -10.23
N PRO A 243 26.58 2.50 -10.86
CA PRO A 243 25.66 2.63 -12.02
C PRO A 243 26.07 1.74 -13.20
N LYS A 244 27.36 1.36 -13.31
CA LYS A 244 27.84 0.39 -14.33
C LYS A 244 27.29 -1.02 -14.11
N THR A 245 26.98 -1.41 -12.86
CA THR A 245 26.38 -2.73 -12.57
C THR A 245 24.91 -2.79 -12.97
N ILE A 246 24.19 -1.67 -12.88
CA ILE A 246 22.80 -1.55 -13.35
C ILE A 246 22.77 -1.70 -14.87
N LEU A 247 23.60 -0.94 -15.58
CA LEU A 247 23.73 -1.04 -17.05
C LEU A 247 24.14 -2.45 -17.50
N GLY A 248 25.04 -3.12 -16.76
CA GLY A 248 25.45 -4.49 -17.05
C GLY A 248 24.33 -5.51 -16.81
N ALA A 249 23.51 -5.34 -15.77
CA ALA A 249 22.36 -6.18 -15.49
C ALA A 249 21.26 -6.01 -16.55
N GLU A 250 20.93 -4.77 -16.93
CA GLU A 250 19.99 -4.48 -18.02
C GLU A 250 20.46 -5.08 -19.35
N ALA A 251 21.72 -4.89 -19.72
CA ALA A 251 22.28 -5.46 -20.93
C ALA A 251 22.21 -7.00 -20.93
N SER A 252 22.44 -7.62 -19.79
CA SER A 252 22.33 -9.09 -19.63
C SER A 252 20.90 -9.59 -19.81
N ILE A 253 19.92 -8.89 -19.26
CA ILE A 253 18.49 -9.22 -19.42
C ILE A 253 18.08 -9.09 -20.90
N TRP A 254 18.50 -8.01 -21.57
CA TRP A 254 18.26 -7.82 -23.00
C TRP A 254 18.93 -8.88 -23.85
N ALA A 255 20.16 -9.29 -23.53
CA ALA A 255 20.86 -10.37 -24.24
C ALA A 255 20.13 -11.71 -24.13
N VAL A 256 19.64 -12.06 -22.92
CA VAL A 256 18.86 -13.28 -22.71
C VAL A 256 17.54 -13.23 -23.46
N LEU A 257 16.86 -12.08 -23.45
CA LEU A 257 15.58 -11.88 -24.17
C LEU A 257 15.79 -12.02 -25.69
N MET A 258 16.83 -11.37 -26.23
CA MET A 258 17.19 -11.46 -27.65
C MET A 258 17.58 -12.88 -28.07
N TYR A 259 18.31 -13.57 -27.20
CA TYR A 259 18.66 -14.99 -27.43
C TYR A 259 17.40 -15.88 -27.44
N TYR A 260 16.47 -15.66 -26.52
CA TYR A 260 15.19 -16.37 -26.50
C TYR A 260 14.37 -16.09 -27.76
N ILE A 261 14.24 -14.82 -28.16
CA ILE A 261 13.57 -14.41 -29.40
C ILE A 261 14.23 -15.08 -30.59
N HIS A 262 15.57 -15.10 -30.66
CA HIS A 262 16.31 -15.78 -31.74
C HIS A 262 15.99 -17.28 -31.80
N ILE A 263 15.96 -17.99 -30.66
CA ILE A 263 15.59 -19.41 -30.61
C ILE A 263 14.16 -19.62 -31.11
N VAL A 264 13.20 -18.80 -30.67
CA VAL A 264 11.81 -18.92 -31.10
C VAL A 264 11.68 -18.68 -32.61
N PHE A 265 12.34 -17.64 -33.14
CA PHE A 265 12.38 -17.37 -34.59
C PHE A 265 13.05 -18.51 -35.38
N LYS A 266 14.17 -19.02 -34.90
CA LYS A 266 14.87 -20.14 -35.55
C LYS A 266 14.02 -21.41 -35.57
N ARG A 267 13.28 -21.69 -34.50
CA ARG A 267 12.33 -22.82 -34.45
C ARG A 267 11.15 -22.63 -35.40
N LYS A 268 10.58 -21.44 -35.50
CA LYS A 268 9.51 -21.12 -36.46
C LYS A 268 9.98 -21.20 -37.91
N ASN A 269 11.17 -20.70 -38.22
CA ASN A 269 11.70 -20.76 -39.59
C ASN A 269 12.11 -22.17 -40.02
N LYS A 270 12.53 -23.04 -39.08
CA LYS A 270 12.88 -24.45 -39.42
C LYS A 270 11.66 -25.26 -39.83
N SER A 271 10.48 -24.88 -39.49
CA SER A 271 9.23 -25.52 -39.91
C SER A 271 8.75 -25.04 -41.30
N ARG A 272 9.30 -23.92 -41.80
CA ARG A 272 8.93 -23.34 -43.11
C ARG A 272 9.81 -23.78 -44.28
N ASN A 273 11.00 -24.32 -44.01
CA ASN A 273 11.88 -24.86 -45.04
C ASN A 273 11.66 -26.39 -45.18
N LYS A 274 10.43 -26.80 -45.52
CA LYS A 274 10.30 -28.02 -46.32
C LYS A 274 10.64 -27.59 -47.74
N GLU A 275 11.81 -28.04 -48.24
CA GLU A 275 12.25 -27.88 -49.63
C GLU A 275 11.16 -28.38 -50.58
N VAL A 276 10.37 -27.47 -51.08
CA VAL A 276 9.57 -27.71 -52.29
C VAL A 276 10.52 -27.50 -53.42
N LYS A 277 11.15 -28.60 -53.88
CA LYS A 277 12.21 -28.56 -54.92
C LYS A 277 11.77 -27.99 -56.25
N TYR A 278 10.51 -28.12 -56.66
CA TYR A 278 9.92 -27.53 -57.86
C TYR A 278 8.41 -27.49 -57.71
N LEU A 279 7.80 -26.29 -57.74
CA LEU A 279 6.37 -26.07 -58.04
C LEU A 279 6.24 -25.74 -59.49
N ARG A 280 5.58 -26.62 -60.24
CA ARG A 280 5.22 -26.38 -61.67
C ARG A 280 3.99 -25.48 -61.79
N ASP A 281 3.17 -25.43 -60.76
CA ASP A 281 1.95 -24.66 -60.76
C ASP A 281 2.15 -23.38 -59.93
N LEU A 282 1.50 -22.30 -60.35
CA LEU A 282 1.47 -21.04 -59.56
C LEU A 282 0.82 -21.28 -58.22
N PRO A 283 1.35 -20.71 -57.12
CA PRO A 283 0.83 -20.94 -55.78
C PRO A 283 -0.61 -20.51 -55.59
N ASP A 284 -1.06 -19.49 -56.33
CA ASP A 284 -2.43 -19.05 -56.47
C ASP A 284 -2.60 -18.24 -57.81
N ASP A 285 -3.83 -17.78 -58.07
CA ASP A 285 -4.14 -16.96 -59.26
C ASP A 285 -3.94 -15.46 -59.04
N SER A 286 -3.15 -15.06 -58.06
CA SER A 286 -2.86 -13.63 -57.77
C SER A 286 -2.06 -13.02 -58.94
N SER A 287 -2.37 -11.75 -59.27
CA SER A 287 -1.67 -11.02 -60.32
C SER A 287 -0.20 -10.77 -59.94
N PRO A 288 0.73 -10.78 -60.92
CA PRO A 288 2.13 -10.46 -60.68
C PRO A 288 2.37 -9.12 -60.03
N ALA A 289 1.55 -8.09 -60.30
CA ALA A 289 1.63 -6.81 -59.64
C ALA A 289 1.31 -6.87 -58.15
N LEU A 290 0.35 -7.70 -57.71
CA LEU A 290 0.05 -7.94 -56.31
C LEU A 290 1.20 -8.63 -55.58
N VAL A 291 1.73 -9.68 -56.19
CA VAL A 291 2.88 -10.46 -55.65
C VAL A 291 4.11 -9.57 -55.53
N GLY A 292 4.43 -8.79 -56.57
CA GLY A 292 5.54 -7.83 -56.56
C GLY A 292 5.37 -6.76 -55.49
N GLY A 293 4.16 -6.16 -55.37
CA GLY A 293 3.85 -5.17 -54.37
C GLY A 293 3.98 -5.68 -52.94
N ILE A 294 3.60 -6.95 -52.65
CA ILE A 294 3.77 -7.58 -51.33
C ILE A 294 5.24 -7.84 -51.03
N MET A 295 6.02 -8.29 -52.05
CA MET A 295 7.43 -8.65 -51.87
C MET A 295 8.33 -7.43 -51.73
N THR A 296 8.12 -6.40 -52.52
CA THR A 296 8.99 -5.22 -52.64
C THR A 296 8.41 -3.94 -52.02
N LYS A 297 7.13 -3.96 -51.61
CA LYS A 297 6.37 -2.80 -51.13
C LYS A 297 6.26 -1.70 -52.19
N ASN A 298 6.54 -1.99 -53.44
CA ASN A 298 6.43 -1.07 -54.57
C ASN A 298 6.02 -1.84 -55.83
N VAL A 299 5.33 -1.18 -56.75
CA VAL A 299 4.94 -1.74 -58.02
C VAL A 299 5.70 -0.97 -59.09
N ASN A 300 6.56 -1.64 -59.83
CA ASN A 300 7.38 -1.05 -60.88
C ASN A 300 6.83 -1.44 -62.26
N ASP A 301 7.39 -0.84 -63.33
CA ASP A 301 7.00 -1.13 -64.72
C ASP A 301 7.11 -2.63 -65.08
N ASN A 302 8.04 -3.35 -64.44
CA ASN A 302 8.20 -4.78 -64.66
C ASN A 302 7.03 -5.62 -64.12
N GLU A 303 6.47 -5.27 -62.98
CA GLU A 303 5.30 -5.94 -62.38
C GLU A 303 4.02 -5.63 -63.20
N ILE A 304 3.92 -4.42 -63.75
CA ILE A 304 2.83 -4.02 -64.65
C ILE A 304 2.93 -4.83 -65.96
N LEU A 305 4.12 -4.88 -66.55
CA LEU A 305 4.37 -5.66 -67.76
C LEU A 305 4.09 -7.15 -67.57
N ALA A 306 4.55 -7.73 -66.44
CA ALA A 306 4.29 -9.12 -66.07
C ALA A 306 2.77 -9.38 -65.92
N THR A 307 2.03 -8.45 -65.36
CA THR A 307 0.55 -8.55 -65.27
C THR A 307 -0.12 -8.51 -66.62
N ILE A 308 0.33 -7.69 -67.56
CA ILE A 308 -0.14 -7.67 -68.93
C ILE A 308 0.10 -8.99 -69.62
N VAL A 309 1.31 -9.59 -69.44
CA VAL A 309 1.65 -10.92 -70.00
C VAL A 309 0.75 -12.01 -69.39
N ASP A 310 0.45 -11.95 -68.09
CA ASP A 310 -0.46 -12.89 -67.46
C ASP A 310 -1.90 -12.77 -67.96
N LEU A 311 -2.38 -11.53 -68.23
CA LEU A 311 -3.68 -11.29 -68.86
C LEU A 311 -3.76 -11.81 -70.26
N ILE A 312 -2.63 -11.80 -71.02
CA ILE A 312 -2.53 -12.42 -72.33
C ILE A 312 -2.58 -13.95 -72.18
N ARG A 313 -1.87 -14.53 -71.21
CA ARG A 313 -1.91 -15.97 -70.86
C ARG A 313 -3.34 -16.41 -70.52
N LYS A 314 -4.07 -15.58 -69.75
CA LYS A 314 -5.45 -15.83 -69.36
C LYS A 314 -6.47 -15.57 -70.54
N LYS A 315 -5.97 -15.23 -71.75
CA LYS A 315 -6.75 -14.94 -72.94
C LYS A 315 -7.75 -13.77 -72.76
N VAL A 316 -7.46 -12.87 -71.85
CA VAL A 316 -8.23 -11.63 -71.68
C VAL A 316 -7.74 -10.54 -72.64
N LEU A 317 -6.43 -10.52 -72.85
CA LEU A 317 -5.79 -9.63 -73.82
C LEU A 317 -5.20 -10.45 -75.00
N THR A 318 -5.19 -9.86 -76.16
CA THR A 318 -4.43 -10.34 -77.34
C THR A 318 -3.43 -9.30 -77.79
N LEU A 319 -2.27 -9.76 -78.22
CA LEU A 319 -1.12 -8.96 -78.61
C LEU A 319 -0.92 -9.19 -80.12
N GLU A 320 -1.10 -8.14 -80.95
CA GLU A 320 -0.77 -8.17 -82.37
C GLU A 320 0.40 -7.21 -82.64
N THR A 321 1.50 -7.82 -83.17
CA THR A 321 2.70 -7.06 -83.46
C THR A 321 2.84 -6.92 -85.01
N SER A 322 2.90 -5.70 -85.46
CA SER A 322 3.22 -5.34 -86.87
C SER A 322 4.50 -4.51 -86.87
N ASP A 323 5.23 -4.45 -88.01
CA ASP A 323 6.63 -3.95 -88.11
C ASP A 323 6.93 -2.59 -87.46
N LYS A 324 5.97 -1.87 -86.94
CA LYS A 324 6.18 -0.58 -86.26
C LYS A 324 5.27 -0.30 -85.07
N LYS A 325 4.33 -1.18 -84.73
CA LYS A 325 3.40 -0.97 -83.61
C LYS A 325 2.96 -2.28 -83.02
N THR A 326 2.89 -2.28 -81.68
CA THR A 326 2.29 -3.36 -80.91
C THR A 326 0.92 -2.89 -80.45
N ILE A 327 -0.11 -3.65 -80.75
CA ILE A 327 -1.51 -3.34 -80.40
C ILE A 327 -1.98 -4.39 -79.40
N ILE A 328 -2.45 -3.95 -78.28
CA ILE A 328 -3.03 -4.81 -77.23
C ILE A 328 -4.57 -4.61 -77.30
N THR A 329 -5.27 -5.71 -77.53
CA THR A 329 -6.75 -5.67 -77.67
C THR A 329 -7.40 -6.53 -76.60
N LEU A 330 -8.46 -5.99 -75.95
CA LEU A 330 -9.27 -6.71 -74.96
C LEU A 330 -10.19 -7.68 -75.69
N THR A 331 -10.03 -8.99 -75.53
CA THR A 331 -10.82 -10.01 -76.27
C THR A 331 -11.61 -10.92 -75.36
N GLY A 332 -11.28 -10.98 -74.08
CA GLY A 332 -11.91 -11.86 -73.11
C GLY A 332 -12.91 -11.17 -72.16
N SER A 333 -13.63 -11.99 -71.39
CA SER A 333 -14.54 -11.50 -70.37
C SER A 333 -13.79 -10.94 -69.16
N THR A 334 -14.09 -9.70 -68.77
CA THR A 334 -13.50 -9.02 -67.58
C THR A 334 -14.12 -9.43 -66.27
N GLY A 335 -15.10 -10.35 -66.29
CA GLY A 335 -15.85 -10.75 -65.06
C GLY A 335 -15.05 -11.47 -64.00
N LEU A 336 -13.97 -12.14 -64.41
CA LEU A 336 -13.06 -12.93 -63.52
C LEU A 336 -11.81 -12.16 -63.10
N LEU A 337 -11.67 -10.90 -63.54
CA LEU A 337 -10.51 -10.08 -63.20
C LEU A 337 -10.64 -9.47 -61.77
N SER A 338 -9.53 -9.46 -61.04
CA SER A 338 -9.45 -8.71 -59.78
C SER A 338 -9.60 -7.22 -59.98
N ALA A 339 -9.92 -6.47 -58.93
CA ALA A 339 -10.07 -5.01 -59.00
C ALA A 339 -8.79 -4.33 -59.50
N GLN A 340 -7.62 -4.87 -59.24
CA GLN A 340 -6.31 -4.36 -59.67
C GLN A 340 -6.04 -4.65 -61.15
N GLU A 341 -6.39 -5.85 -61.66
CA GLU A 341 -6.25 -6.21 -63.07
C GLU A 341 -7.20 -5.40 -63.96
N LYS A 342 -8.31 -4.86 -63.40
CA LYS A 342 -9.23 -3.96 -64.12
C LYS A 342 -8.73 -2.54 -64.26
N THR A 343 -7.68 -2.17 -63.53
CA THR A 343 -7.14 -0.81 -63.49
C THR A 343 -5.95 -0.62 -64.43
N ILE A 344 -5.34 -1.71 -64.85
CA ILE A 344 -4.24 -1.78 -65.84
C ILE A 344 -4.82 -1.84 -67.27
#